data_50dfcd1f1715c093b99e9249bc623ddb
#
_entry.id   50dfcd1f1715c093b99e9249bc623ddb
#
_cell.length_a   1.000
_cell.length_b   1.000
_cell.length_c   1.000
_cell.angle_alpha   90.00
_cell.angle_beta   90.00
_cell.angle_gamma   90.00
#
_symmetry.space_group_name_H-M   'P 1'
#
loop_
_entity.id
_entity.type
_entity.pdbx_description
1 polymer ?
#
loop_
_entity_poly.entity_id
_entity_poly.type
_entity_poly.pdbx_seq_one_letter_code
_entity_poly.pdbx_strand_id
1 'polypeptide(L)'
;MTDAVDLGVTLGTQRLRNPIMTAAGTAGYGVEFSNVIDLSVLGAHVVKSLAIFAHAGNPRPRLAPLPGGMLNAVGLPGPGVQGWLREYYPPLLRSGANFGVSIWGRTIDEYVEALEVLLAGAPEVAFVELNISCPNTEAGDRLFAHDAKATTAIVRRCRRVCTQDLFVKLSPNTEHVVEVATAAIEAGASGLVAINTVFGQWLRGGEPVLGTRRGGGLSGSQIHGIALRIVADLRAHFPDIPIVGVGGISTVDTVISMLAVGADAVQIGTANFVDPRRPQLLVEELAARLRSIGSDSLREYLMDLRNS
;
A
#
# COMPACT_ATOMS: atom_id res chain seq x y z
N MET A 1 -21.36 -17.07 24.93
CA MET A 1 -20.48 -15.97 24.44
C MET A 1 -19.74 -16.59 23.26
N THR A 2 -20.04 -16.17 22.04
CA THR A 2 -19.27 -16.63 20.87
C THR A 2 -17.89 -15.98 20.99
N ASP A 3 -16.87 -16.80 21.30
CA ASP A 3 -15.50 -16.33 21.41
C ASP A 3 -15.10 -15.65 20.08
N ALA A 4 -14.71 -14.38 20.20
CA ALA A 4 -14.32 -13.61 19.03
C ALA A 4 -12.97 -14.12 18.54
N VAL A 5 -12.90 -14.56 17.27
CA VAL A 5 -11.65 -15.00 16.64
C VAL A 5 -10.61 -13.88 16.69
N ASP A 6 -9.39 -14.17 17.15
CA ASP A 6 -8.28 -13.22 17.14
C ASP A 6 -7.70 -13.08 15.72
N LEU A 7 -7.97 -11.94 15.08
CA LEU A 7 -7.39 -11.57 13.78
C LEU A 7 -6.15 -10.69 13.94
N GLY A 8 -5.71 -10.39 15.15
CA GLY A 8 -4.66 -9.44 15.43
C GLY A 8 -3.30 -9.84 14.86
N VAL A 9 -2.61 -8.88 14.24
CA VAL A 9 -1.27 -9.07 13.68
C VAL A 9 -0.32 -7.97 14.18
N THR A 10 0.99 -8.26 14.16
CA THR A 10 2.02 -7.25 14.43
C THR A 10 2.63 -6.81 13.11
N LEU A 11 2.74 -5.50 12.90
CA LEU A 11 3.36 -4.89 11.73
C LEU A 11 4.36 -3.82 12.19
N GLY A 12 5.64 -4.12 12.17
CA GLY A 12 6.66 -3.28 12.78
C GLY A 12 6.43 -3.12 14.28
N THR A 13 6.30 -1.87 14.73
CA THR A 13 5.97 -1.53 16.13
C THR A 13 4.45 -1.53 16.40
N GLN A 14 3.62 -1.65 15.36
CA GLN A 14 2.17 -1.53 15.45
C GLN A 14 1.50 -2.89 15.74
N ARG A 15 0.56 -2.91 16.68
CA ARG A 15 -0.40 -4.00 16.84
C ARG A 15 -1.68 -3.63 16.10
N LEU A 16 -1.92 -4.30 14.97
CA LEU A 16 -3.15 -4.14 14.18
C LEU A 16 -4.21 -5.11 14.68
N ARG A 17 -5.48 -4.68 14.72
CA ARG A 17 -6.61 -5.53 15.13
C ARG A 17 -6.94 -6.66 14.15
N ASN A 18 -6.53 -6.50 12.89
CA ASN A 18 -6.60 -7.51 11.83
C ASN A 18 -5.62 -7.14 10.70
N PRO A 19 -5.32 -8.03 9.76
CA PRO A 19 -4.34 -7.78 8.70
C PRO A 19 -4.86 -6.90 7.54
N ILE A 20 -6.15 -6.50 7.52
CA ILE A 20 -6.77 -5.85 6.37
C ILE A 20 -6.57 -4.34 6.43
N MET A 21 -5.98 -3.77 5.38
CA MET A 21 -5.71 -2.35 5.22
C MET A 21 -6.23 -1.86 3.86
N THR A 22 -6.46 -0.56 3.71
CA THR A 22 -6.66 0.02 2.37
C THR A 22 -5.32 0.32 1.70
N ALA A 23 -5.23 0.21 0.37
CA ALA A 23 -4.04 0.59 -0.38
C ALA A 23 -4.02 2.08 -0.69
N ALA A 24 -2.85 2.71 -0.58
CA ALA A 24 -2.66 4.11 -0.93
C ALA A 24 -3.19 4.44 -2.34
N GLY A 25 -3.95 5.53 -2.45
CA GLY A 25 -4.51 6.01 -3.71
C GLY A 25 -5.81 5.36 -4.16
N THR A 26 -6.39 4.44 -3.38
CA THR A 26 -7.63 3.73 -3.74
C THR A 26 -8.78 4.00 -2.79
N ALA A 27 -8.53 4.59 -1.63
CA ALA A 27 -9.51 4.91 -0.59
C ALA A 27 -9.51 6.40 -0.18
N GLY A 28 -9.01 7.27 -1.06
CA GLY A 28 -8.97 8.71 -0.83
C GLY A 28 -8.03 9.13 0.29
N TYR A 29 -8.42 10.17 0.99
CA TYR A 29 -7.68 10.79 2.10
C TYR A 29 -8.26 10.42 3.48
N GLY A 30 -9.30 9.58 3.51
CA GLY A 30 -9.96 9.05 4.70
C GLY A 30 -11.42 9.45 4.84
N VAL A 31 -11.75 10.71 4.62
CA VAL A 31 -13.13 11.22 4.80
C VAL A 31 -14.11 10.68 3.76
N GLU A 32 -13.64 10.38 2.55
CA GLU A 32 -14.48 9.86 1.47
C GLU A 32 -15.01 8.46 1.79
N PHE A 33 -14.18 7.62 2.40
CA PHE A 33 -14.53 6.25 2.76
C PHE A 33 -15.32 6.15 4.06
N SER A 34 -15.16 7.10 5.00
CA SER A 34 -15.84 7.07 6.29
C SER A 34 -17.37 7.19 6.17
N ASN A 35 -17.89 7.66 5.03
CA ASN A 35 -19.31 7.68 4.73
C ASN A 35 -19.87 6.34 4.24
N VAL A 36 -19.01 5.37 3.96
CA VAL A 36 -19.38 4.07 3.37
C VAL A 36 -19.05 2.90 4.28
N ILE A 37 -17.92 2.97 4.99
CA ILE A 37 -17.44 1.96 5.94
C ILE A 37 -16.98 2.61 7.23
N ASP A 38 -17.01 1.85 8.29
CA ASP A 38 -16.30 2.21 9.54
C ASP A 38 -14.81 1.91 9.38
N LEU A 39 -14.00 2.96 9.16
CA LEU A 39 -12.55 2.81 9.00
C LEU A 39 -11.87 2.26 10.26
N SER A 40 -12.49 2.43 11.43
CA SER A 40 -11.94 1.96 12.70
C SER A 40 -11.91 0.44 12.83
N VAL A 41 -12.71 -0.30 12.03
CA VAL A 41 -12.71 -1.77 12.04
C VAL A 41 -11.55 -2.37 11.27
N LEU A 42 -10.90 -1.61 10.42
CA LEU A 42 -9.74 -2.07 9.64
C LEU A 42 -8.46 -2.14 10.51
N GLY A 43 -7.49 -2.92 10.07
CA GLY A 43 -6.16 -2.91 10.66
C GLY A 43 -5.50 -1.52 10.53
N ALA A 44 -5.58 -0.93 9.33
CA ALA A 44 -5.24 0.47 9.10
C ALA A 44 -5.85 1.01 7.80
N HIS A 45 -6.02 2.34 7.74
CA HIS A 45 -6.26 3.07 6.50
C HIS A 45 -4.95 3.68 5.99
N VAL A 46 -4.60 3.48 4.70
CA VAL A 46 -3.43 4.13 4.10
C VAL A 46 -3.89 5.29 3.23
N VAL A 47 -3.57 6.50 3.69
CA VAL A 47 -3.89 7.76 3.01
C VAL A 47 -3.21 7.80 1.65
N LYS A 48 -3.91 8.31 0.64
CA LYS A 48 -3.37 8.51 -0.69
C LYS A 48 -2.10 9.36 -0.66
N SER A 49 -1.11 8.98 -1.47
CA SER A 49 0.22 9.60 -1.48
C SER A 49 0.17 11.13 -1.56
N LEU A 50 0.81 11.78 -0.61
CA LEU A 50 0.94 13.23 -0.46
C LEU A 50 2.35 13.68 -0.86
N ALA A 51 2.46 14.81 -1.54
CA ALA A 51 3.72 15.53 -1.74
C ALA A 51 3.72 16.79 -0.85
N ILE A 52 4.86 17.44 -0.74
CA ILE A 52 4.94 18.74 -0.07
C ILE A 52 4.07 19.81 -0.75
N PHE A 53 3.86 19.68 -2.04
CA PHE A 53 3.08 20.59 -2.90
C PHE A 53 1.75 19.96 -3.35
N ALA A 54 0.76 20.81 -3.68
CA ALA A 54 -0.45 20.38 -4.37
C ALA A 54 -0.16 20.04 -5.84
N HIS A 55 -0.76 18.96 -6.34
CA HIS A 55 -0.54 18.49 -7.71
C HIS A 55 -1.84 18.07 -8.40
N ALA A 56 -2.03 18.49 -9.67
CA ALA A 56 -3.25 18.19 -10.42
C ALA A 56 -3.31 16.76 -10.97
N GLY A 57 -2.15 16.12 -11.11
CA GLY A 57 -2.02 14.81 -11.78
C GLY A 57 -2.16 14.92 -13.29
N ASN A 58 -2.34 13.77 -13.94
CA ASN A 58 -2.44 13.69 -15.39
C ASN A 58 -3.82 14.12 -15.91
N PRO A 59 -3.95 14.55 -17.17
CA PRO A 59 -5.22 14.79 -17.85
C PRO A 59 -6.11 13.54 -17.88
N ARG A 60 -7.41 13.74 -18.04
CA ARG A 60 -8.39 12.65 -18.26
C ARG A 60 -8.43 12.25 -19.74
N PRO A 61 -8.77 10.95 -20.05
CA PRO A 61 -9.06 9.83 -19.14
C PRO A 61 -7.79 9.29 -18.48
N ARG A 62 -7.85 8.97 -17.18
CA ARG A 62 -6.71 8.49 -16.40
C ARG A 62 -6.99 7.21 -15.59
N LEU A 63 -8.19 6.66 -15.78
CA LEU A 63 -8.65 5.38 -15.24
C LEU A 63 -9.45 4.67 -16.33
N ALA A 64 -9.16 3.39 -16.56
CA ALA A 64 -9.89 2.53 -17.47
C ALA A 64 -10.18 1.17 -16.81
N PRO A 65 -11.46 0.84 -16.56
CA PRO A 65 -11.85 -0.50 -16.12
C PRO A 65 -11.52 -1.53 -17.21
N LEU A 66 -11.01 -2.68 -16.78
CA LEU A 66 -10.66 -3.82 -17.62
C LEU A 66 -11.29 -5.10 -17.06
N PRO A 67 -11.45 -6.17 -17.85
CA PRO A 67 -11.83 -7.46 -17.32
C PRO A 67 -10.83 -7.92 -16.23
N GLY A 68 -11.32 -8.12 -15.02
CA GLY A 68 -10.49 -8.54 -13.87
C GLY A 68 -9.57 -7.47 -13.27
N GLY A 69 -9.68 -6.19 -13.70
CA GLY A 69 -8.80 -5.16 -13.14
C GLY A 69 -9.03 -3.76 -13.67
N MET A 70 -7.98 -2.97 -13.63
CA MET A 70 -7.99 -1.56 -14.05
C MET A 70 -6.62 -1.14 -14.57
N LEU A 71 -6.61 -0.31 -15.59
CA LEU A 71 -5.42 0.44 -16.02
C LEU A 71 -5.55 1.88 -15.53
N ASN A 72 -4.47 2.43 -14.97
CA ASN A 72 -4.47 3.80 -14.46
C ASN A 72 -3.22 4.58 -14.90
N ALA A 73 -3.41 5.86 -15.15
CA ALA A 73 -2.36 6.86 -15.34
C ALA A 73 -2.73 8.13 -14.55
N VAL A 74 -2.96 7.99 -13.24
CA VAL A 74 -3.53 9.06 -12.40
C VAL A 74 -2.58 10.24 -12.21
N GLY A 75 -1.26 10.00 -12.13
CA GLY A 75 -0.25 11.05 -12.01
C GLY A 75 -0.23 11.74 -10.65
N LEU A 76 -0.61 11.04 -9.58
CA LEU A 76 -0.47 11.45 -8.18
C LEU A 76 -1.09 12.84 -7.83
N PRO A 77 -2.34 13.15 -8.25
CA PRO A 77 -3.01 14.38 -7.82
C PRO A 77 -3.24 14.37 -6.31
N GLY A 78 -3.13 15.54 -5.71
CA GLY A 78 -3.40 15.69 -4.28
C GLY A 78 -3.30 17.12 -3.79
N PRO A 79 -3.81 17.39 -2.56
CA PRO A 79 -3.83 18.74 -1.96
C PRO A 79 -2.48 19.18 -1.41
N GLY A 80 -1.46 18.31 -1.46
CA GLY A 80 -0.23 18.47 -0.70
C GLY A 80 -0.41 18.19 0.80
N VAL A 81 0.69 18.04 1.53
CA VAL A 81 0.66 17.73 2.97
C VAL A 81 -0.09 18.80 3.75
N GLN A 82 0.17 20.08 3.51
CA GLN A 82 -0.50 21.17 4.24
C GLN A 82 -2.01 21.23 3.95
N GLY A 83 -2.44 20.99 2.70
CA GLY A 83 -3.86 20.92 2.35
C GLY A 83 -4.53 19.73 3.03
N TRP A 84 -3.86 18.58 3.09
CA TRP A 84 -4.37 17.40 3.77
C TRP A 84 -4.49 17.63 5.28
N LEU A 85 -3.50 18.20 5.94
CA LEU A 85 -3.51 18.54 7.37
C LEU A 85 -4.70 19.44 7.73
N ARG A 86 -5.02 20.40 6.87
CA ARG A 86 -6.11 21.35 7.11
C ARG A 86 -7.49 20.74 6.87
N GLU A 87 -7.65 19.95 5.81
CA GLU A 87 -8.98 19.57 5.28
C GLU A 87 -9.38 18.13 5.64
N TYR A 88 -8.45 17.18 5.61
CA TYR A 88 -8.73 15.74 5.69
C TYR A 88 -8.30 15.09 7.01
N TYR A 89 -7.20 15.57 7.61
CA TYR A 89 -6.67 14.98 8.83
C TYR A 89 -7.62 15.12 10.04
N PRO A 90 -8.23 16.28 10.35
CA PRO A 90 -9.10 16.41 11.52
C PRO A 90 -10.32 15.47 11.50
N PRO A 91 -11.06 15.30 10.38
CA PRO A 91 -12.13 14.31 10.32
C PRO A 91 -11.62 12.86 10.35
N LEU A 92 -10.46 12.56 9.76
CA LEU A 92 -9.88 11.22 9.81
C LEU A 92 -9.49 10.84 11.25
N LEU A 93 -8.88 11.76 11.99
CA LEU A 93 -8.53 11.55 13.40
C LEU A 93 -9.78 11.27 14.24
N ARG A 94 -10.88 12.00 14.01
CA ARG A 94 -12.15 11.77 14.72
C ARG A 94 -12.82 10.44 14.40
N SER A 95 -12.50 9.80 13.27
CA SER A 95 -13.05 8.50 12.90
C SER A 95 -12.54 7.35 13.79
N GLY A 96 -11.49 7.57 14.58
CA GLY A 96 -10.86 6.53 15.40
C GLY A 96 -10.13 5.46 14.58
N ALA A 97 -9.94 5.67 13.29
CA ALA A 97 -9.17 4.77 12.44
C ALA A 97 -7.68 4.78 12.82
N ASN A 98 -7.05 3.62 12.81
CA ASN A 98 -5.60 3.55 12.70
C ASN A 98 -5.19 3.88 11.26
N PHE A 99 -4.21 4.76 11.04
CA PHE A 99 -3.85 5.18 9.69
C PHE A 99 -2.36 5.42 9.51
N GLY A 100 -1.90 5.04 8.31
CA GLY A 100 -0.60 5.44 7.77
C GLY A 100 -0.76 6.44 6.64
N VAL A 101 0.31 7.17 6.33
CA VAL A 101 0.31 8.15 5.25
C VAL A 101 1.36 7.78 4.21
N SER A 102 0.94 7.68 2.95
CA SER A 102 1.86 7.50 1.84
C SER A 102 2.43 8.85 1.39
N ILE A 103 3.73 8.90 1.13
CA ILE A 103 4.47 10.10 0.72
C ILE A 103 5.14 9.86 -0.62
N TRP A 104 5.18 10.89 -1.47
CA TRP A 104 5.93 10.91 -2.71
C TRP A 104 6.58 12.28 -2.97
N GLY A 105 7.62 12.31 -3.79
CA GLY A 105 8.31 13.50 -4.27
C GLY A 105 9.03 13.22 -5.60
N ARG A 106 9.53 14.25 -6.24
CA ARG A 106 10.35 14.19 -7.46
C ARG A 106 11.82 14.20 -7.14
N THR A 107 12.16 14.81 -5.99
CA THR A 107 13.51 14.89 -5.44
C THR A 107 13.54 14.34 -4.02
N ILE A 108 14.71 13.97 -3.53
CA ILE A 108 14.88 13.47 -2.16
C ILE A 108 14.46 14.56 -1.14
N ASP A 109 14.78 15.83 -1.42
CA ASP A 109 14.45 16.92 -0.51
C ASP A 109 12.93 17.13 -0.41
N GLU A 110 12.15 16.96 -1.50
CA GLU A 110 10.69 17.01 -1.46
C GLU A 110 10.08 15.91 -0.57
N TYR A 111 10.67 14.70 -0.53
CA TYR A 111 10.23 13.65 0.42
C TYR A 111 10.53 14.03 1.86
N VAL A 112 11.72 14.55 2.14
CA VAL A 112 12.13 14.95 3.50
C VAL A 112 11.25 16.07 4.02
N GLU A 113 11.06 17.12 3.23
CA GLU A 113 10.20 18.27 3.59
C GLU A 113 8.74 17.84 3.82
N ALA A 114 8.21 16.96 2.95
CA ALA A 114 6.86 16.40 3.13
C ALA A 114 6.73 15.65 4.45
N LEU A 115 7.74 14.85 4.84
CA LEU A 115 7.78 14.13 6.10
C LEU A 115 7.85 15.06 7.31
N GLU A 116 8.73 16.05 7.29
CA GLU A 116 8.88 17.01 8.39
C GLU A 116 7.58 17.76 8.65
N VAL A 117 6.93 18.28 7.61
CA VAL A 117 5.64 18.96 7.72
C VAL A 117 4.53 18.01 8.17
N LEU A 118 4.48 16.79 7.64
CA LEU A 118 3.49 15.79 8.02
C LEU A 118 3.59 15.44 9.49
N LEU A 119 4.77 15.06 9.96
CA LEU A 119 4.96 14.53 11.30
C LEU A 119 4.86 15.61 12.38
N ALA A 120 5.20 16.86 12.03
CA ALA A 120 4.96 18.01 12.90
C ALA A 120 3.46 18.33 13.06
N GLY A 121 2.67 18.14 11.99
CA GLY A 121 1.24 18.47 11.96
C GLY A 121 0.29 17.32 12.33
N ALA A 122 0.75 16.07 12.24
CA ALA A 122 -0.04 14.86 12.48
C ALA A 122 0.78 13.80 13.23
N PRO A 123 1.08 14.02 14.53
CA PRO A 123 1.88 13.09 15.34
C PRO A 123 1.22 11.72 15.53
N GLU A 124 -0.10 11.58 15.29
CA GLU A 124 -0.86 10.34 15.40
C GLU A 124 -0.72 9.43 14.19
N VAL A 125 0.03 9.81 13.16
CA VAL A 125 0.37 8.92 12.03
C VAL A 125 1.12 7.71 12.57
N ALA A 126 0.52 6.52 12.43
CA ALA A 126 1.05 5.28 12.97
C ALA A 126 2.30 4.80 12.22
N PHE A 127 2.33 4.99 10.92
CA PHE A 127 3.45 4.64 10.05
C PHE A 127 3.43 5.47 8.76
N VAL A 128 4.57 5.53 8.08
CA VAL A 128 4.74 6.19 6.78
C VAL A 128 5.04 5.16 5.70
N GLU A 129 4.42 5.31 4.52
CA GLU A 129 4.72 4.52 3.32
C GLU A 129 5.43 5.41 2.30
N LEU A 130 6.71 5.16 2.00
CA LEU A 130 7.42 5.84 0.93
C LEU A 130 7.04 5.22 -0.42
N ASN A 131 6.35 5.98 -1.25
CA ASN A 131 6.06 5.61 -2.63
C ASN A 131 7.24 5.99 -3.52
N ILE A 132 8.20 5.08 -3.67
CA ILE A 132 9.41 5.30 -4.49
C ILE A 132 9.20 4.97 -5.98
N SER A 133 7.98 4.67 -6.41
CA SER A 133 7.65 4.41 -7.84
C SER A 133 7.49 5.71 -8.66
N CYS A 134 7.96 6.84 -8.15
CA CYS A 134 7.96 8.12 -8.86
C CYS A 134 9.25 8.32 -9.64
N PRO A 135 9.22 9.04 -10.79
CA PRO A 135 10.43 9.43 -11.49
C PRO A 135 11.33 10.30 -10.61
N ASN A 136 12.62 10.00 -10.61
CA ASN A 136 13.64 10.86 -10.04
C ASN A 136 14.08 11.88 -11.08
N THR A 137 13.64 13.12 -10.96
CA THR A 137 13.97 14.19 -11.93
C THR A 137 15.45 14.57 -11.91
N GLU A 138 16.15 14.33 -10.79
CA GLU A 138 17.59 14.55 -10.65
C GLU A 138 18.43 13.49 -11.38
N ALA A 139 17.86 12.29 -11.62
CA ALA A 139 18.53 11.16 -12.28
C ALA A 139 17.96 10.85 -13.69
N GLY A 140 17.42 11.84 -14.40
CA GLY A 140 16.92 11.69 -15.76
C GLY A 140 15.62 10.86 -15.85
N ASP A 141 14.69 11.08 -14.93
CA ASP A 141 13.38 10.44 -14.86
C ASP A 141 13.39 8.91 -14.61
N ARG A 142 14.50 8.35 -14.15
CA ARG A 142 14.52 6.97 -13.67
C ARG A 142 13.72 6.86 -12.38
N LEU A 143 12.96 5.77 -12.24
CA LEU A 143 12.23 5.53 -10.99
C LEU A 143 13.21 5.23 -9.85
N PHE A 144 12.99 5.83 -8.67
CA PHE A 144 13.76 5.48 -7.46
C PHE A 144 13.69 3.97 -7.17
N ALA A 145 12.53 3.36 -7.40
CA ALA A 145 12.28 1.93 -7.20
C ALA A 145 13.03 0.98 -8.15
N HIS A 146 13.78 1.50 -9.11
CA HIS A 146 14.57 0.68 -10.07
C HIS A 146 16.08 0.81 -9.84
N ASP A 147 16.50 1.57 -8.82
CA ASP A 147 17.91 1.83 -8.52
C ASP A 147 18.15 1.72 -7.01
N ALA A 148 18.94 0.70 -6.61
CA ALA A 148 19.28 0.44 -5.22
C ALA A 148 20.02 1.63 -4.56
N LYS A 149 20.89 2.35 -5.30
CA LYS A 149 21.60 3.51 -4.77
C LYS A 149 20.65 4.69 -4.52
N ALA A 150 19.75 4.94 -5.45
CA ALA A 150 18.72 5.97 -5.29
C ALA A 150 17.77 5.63 -4.13
N THR A 151 17.37 4.34 -4.01
CA THR A 151 16.58 3.84 -2.87
C THR A 151 17.32 4.04 -1.55
N THR A 152 18.60 3.68 -1.46
CA THR A 152 19.41 3.91 -0.26
C THR A 152 19.44 5.39 0.12
N ALA A 153 19.66 6.27 -0.85
CA ALA A 153 19.79 7.71 -0.60
C ALA A 153 18.49 8.30 -0.04
N ILE A 154 17.35 7.98 -0.67
CA ILE A 154 16.04 8.51 -0.23
C ILE A 154 15.63 7.96 1.14
N VAL A 155 15.74 6.64 1.35
CA VAL A 155 15.34 6.01 2.62
C VAL A 155 16.20 6.51 3.78
N ARG A 156 17.51 6.60 3.60
CA ARG A 156 18.43 7.11 4.62
C ARG A 156 18.15 8.56 5.01
N ARG A 157 17.79 9.41 4.04
CA ARG A 157 17.44 10.80 4.29
C ARG A 157 16.09 10.91 5.02
N CYS A 158 15.08 10.18 4.57
CA CYS A 158 13.77 10.12 5.21
C CYS A 158 13.84 9.55 6.63
N ARG A 159 14.65 8.50 6.87
CA ARG A 159 14.80 7.89 8.20
C ARG A 159 15.35 8.87 9.25
N ARG A 160 16.17 9.83 8.85
CA ARG A 160 16.73 10.83 9.80
C ARG A 160 15.68 11.74 10.42
N VAL A 161 14.57 11.97 9.73
CA VAL A 161 13.49 12.88 10.16
C VAL A 161 12.21 12.14 10.57
N CYS A 162 12.12 10.82 10.30
CA CYS A 162 10.94 10.02 10.60
C CYS A 162 11.26 9.06 11.76
N THR A 163 10.57 9.15 12.87
CA THR A 163 10.68 8.24 14.03
C THR A 163 9.69 7.09 13.99
N GLN A 164 8.58 7.24 13.27
CA GLN A 164 7.55 6.21 13.04
C GLN A 164 8.09 5.06 12.19
N ASP A 165 7.37 3.96 12.15
CA ASP A 165 7.65 2.89 11.19
C ASP A 165 7.64 3.44 9.77
N LEU A 166 8.71 3.17 9.02
CA LEU A 166 8.93 3.67 7.66
C LEU A 166 8.92 2.48 6.69
N PHE A 167 7.83 2.30 5.97
CA PHE A 167 7.68 1.26 4.96
C PHE A 167 8.06 1.78 3.58
N VAL A 168 8.66 0.93 2.76
CA VAL A 168 9.00 1.26 1.37
C VAL A 168 8.14 0.46 0.42
N LYS A 169 7.41 1.16 -0.47
CA LYS A 169 6.56 0.52 -1.48
C LYS A 169 7.33 0.22 -2.74
N LEU A 170 7.49 -1.09 -3.00
CA LEU A 170 8.28 -1.63 -4.09
C LEU A 170 7.51 -1.66 -5.42
N SER A 171 8.24 -1.46 -6.51
CA SER A 171 7.74 -1.62 -7.88
C SER A 171 7.97 -3.06 -8.35
N PRO A 172 6.98 -3.70 -9.02
CA PRO A 172 7.20 -5.00 -9.66
C PRO A 172 7.90 -4.90 -11.03
N ASN A 173 8.16 -3.68 -11.50
CA ASN A 173 8.61 -3.41 -12.88
C ASN A 173 10.15 -3.42 -12.99
N THR A 174 10.80 -4.23 -12.20
CA THR A 174 12.25 -4.45 -12.21
C THR A 174 12.55 -5.91 -11.90
N GLU A 175 13.60 -6.45 -12.47
CA GLU A 175 14.13 -7.78 -12.12
C GLU A 175 14.96 -7.76 -10.83
N HIS A 176 15.29 -6.56 -10.31
CA HIS A 176 16.13 -6.33 -9.14
C HIS A 176 15.33 -6.02 -7.86
N VAL A 177 14.08 -6.51 -7.74
CA VAL A 177 13.19 -6.14 -6.61
C VAL A 177 13.81 -6.48 -5.25
N VAL A 178 14.50 -7.63 -5.11
CA VAL A 178 15.17 -8.04 -3.86
C VAL A 178 16.36 -7.14 -3.56
N GLU A 179 17.15 -6.74 -4.55
CA GLU A 179 18.27 -5.81 -4.39
C GLU A 179 17.80 -4.43 -3.91
N VAL A 180 16.72 -3.91 -4.51
CA VAL A 180 16.09 -2.65 -4.09
C VAL A 180 15.53 -2.76 -2.67
N ALA A 181 14.90 -3.89 -2.33
CA ALA A 181 14.41 -4.16 -0.98
C ALA A 181 15.55 -4.20 0.05
N THR A 182 16.66 -4.87 -0.27
CA THR A 182 17.85 -4.92 0.57
C THR A 182 18.40 -3.52 0.83
N ALA A 183 18.54 -2.72 -0.23
CA ALA A 183 18.98 -1.33 -0.12
C ALA A 183 18.06 -0.48 0.76
N ALA A 184 16.74 -0.70 0.70
CA ALA A 184 15.77 -0.01 1.55
C ALA A 184 15.94 -0.40 3.04
N ILE A 185 16.04 -1.69 3.35
CA ILE A 185 16.18 -2.19 4.74
C ILE A 185 17.52 -1.74 5.34
N GLU A 186 18.64 -1.88 4.62
CA GLU A 186 19.96 -1.43 5.07
C GLU A 186 20.04 0.10 5.26
N ALA A 187 19.21 0.86 4.56
CA ALA A 187 19.09 2.30 4.72
C ALA A 187 18.20 2.72 5.91
N GLY A 188 17.52 1.77 6.58
CA GLY A 188 16.72 2.00 7.79
C GLY A 188 15.21 1.95 7.60
N ALA A 189 14.70 1.34 6.52
CA ALA A 189 13.28 1.04 6.41
C ALA A 189 12.86 0.03 7.49
N SER A 190 11.68 0.23 8.09
CA SER A 190 11.10 -0.67 9.09
C SER A 190 10.44 -1.90 8.45
N GLY A 191 10.11 -1.83 7.16
CA GLY A 191 9.45 -2.90 6.43
C GLY A 191 9.18 -2.54 4.97
N LEU A 192 8.53 -3.47 4.28
CA LEU A 192 8.29 -3.42 2.84
C LEU A 192 6.80 -3.50 2.52
N VAL A 193 6.39 -2.83 1.45
CA VAL A 193 5.06 -2.98 0.85
C VAL A 193 5.22 -3.48 -0.58
N ALA A 194 4.71 -4.65 -0.88
CA ALA A 194 4.84 -5.29 -2.18
C ALA A 194 3.47 -5.76 -2.69
N ILE A 195 3.01 -5.20 -3.81
CA ILE A 195 3.68 -4.44 -4.86
C ILE A 195 2.88 -3.20 -5.28
N ASN A 196 3.53 -2.28 -5.99
CA ASN A 196 2.81 -1.26 -6.76
C ASN A 196 2.25 -1.89 -8.06
N THR A 197 1.65 -1.09 -8.95
CA THR A 197 1.04 -1.55 -10.21
C THR A 197 2.08 -2.04 -11.23
N VAL A 198 1.70 -3.00 -12.06
CA VAL A 198 2.52 -3.51 -13.17
C VAL A 198 2.37 -2.59 -14.38
N PHE A 199 3.44 -2.27 -15.09
CA PHE A 199 3.33 -1.52 -16.34
C PHE A 199 2.52 -2.30 -17.38
N GLY A 200 1.51 -1.66 -17.95
CA GLY A 200 0.64 -2.27 -18.92
C GLY A 200 0.09 -1.30 -19.94
N GLN A 201 -0.42 -1.85 -21.02
CA GLN A 201 -1.16 -1.12 -22.05
C GLN A 201 -2.42 -1.91 -22.40
N TRP A 202 -3.48 -1.19 -22.74
CA TRP A 202 -4.72 -1.79 -23.22
C TRP A 202 -5.28 -0.99 -24.38
N LEU A 203 -5.69 -1.71 -25.42
CA LEU A 203 -6.26 -1.12 -26.61
C LEU A 203 -7.73 -1.52 -26.76
N ARG A 204 -8.56 -0.61 -27.25
CA ARG A 204 -9.94 -0.87 -27.67
C ARG A 204 -10.13 -0.32 -29.07
N GLY A 205 -10.47 -1.21 -30.02
CA GLY A 205 -10.56 -0.81 -31.43
C GLY A 205 -9.25 -0.29 -32.02
N GLY A 206 -8.10 -0.74 -31.50
CA GLY A 206 -6.78 -0.28 -31.95
C GLY A 206 -6.25 0.98 -31.20
N GLU A 207 -7.09 1.67 -30.42
CA GLU A 207 -6.73 2.88 -29.72
C GLU A 207 -6.46 2.64 -28.21
N PRO A 208 -5.45 3.32 -27.63
CA PRO A 208 -5.15 3.24 -26.20
C PRO A 208 -6.33 3.73 -25.33
N VAL A 209 -6.78 2.92 -24.37
CA VAL A 209 -7.91 3.27 -23.49
C VAL A 209 -7.67 4.47 -22.57
N LEU A 210 -6.41 4.85 -22.33
CA LEU A 210 -6.03 6.04 -21.54
C LEU A 210 -5.59 7.22 -22.43
N GLY A 211 -5.79 7.15 -23.75
CA GLY A 211 -5.38 8.21 -24.67
C GLY A 211 -3.86 8.44 -24.78
N THR A 212 -3.05 7.56 -24.19
CA THR A 212 -1.59 7.64 -24.22
C THR A 212 -0.98 6.32 -24.69
N ARG A 213 0.02 6.39 -25.57
CA ARG A 213 0.78 5.21 -26.03
C ARG A 213 1.76 4.67 -24.98
N ARG A 214 2.00 5.39 -23.89
CA ARG A 214 2.85 4.92 -22.78
C ARG A 214 2.14 3.92 -21.86
N GLY A 215 0.80 3.75 -21.98
CA GLY A 215 0.03 2.89 -21.10
C GLY A 215 -0.10 3.46 -19.68
N GLY A 216 -0.10 2.57 -18.68
CA GLY A 216 -0.28 2.94 -17.28
C GLY A 216 0.04 1.80 -16.34
N GLY A 217 -0.38 1.94 -15.09
CA GLY A 217 -0.30 0.89 -14.09
C GLY A 217 -1.49 -0.05 -14.17
N LEU A 218 -1.23 -1.33 -14.44
CA LEU A 218 -2.21 -2.41 -14.40
C LEU A 218 -2.36 -2.92 -12.97
N SER A 219 -3.60 -3.11 -12.53
CA SER A 219 -3.95 -3.59 -11.19
C SER A 219 -5.21 -4.47 -11.22
N GLY A 220 -5.53 -5.13 -10.11
CA GLY A 220 -6.65 -6.04 -9.98
C GLY A 220 -6.21 -7.51 -9.98
N SER A 221 -7.14 -8.46 -10.16
CA SER A 221 -6.87 -9.90 -10.04
C SER A 221 -5.78 -10.40 -11.00
N GLN A 222 -5.59 -9.72 -12.12
CA GLN A 222 -4.59 -10.05 -13.14
C GLN A 222 -3.13 -10.04 -12.61
N ILE A 223 -2.84 -9.26 -11.55
CA ILE A 223 -1.48 -9.15 -11.00
C ILE A 223 -1.28 -9.97 -9.72
N HIS A 224 -2.30 -10.73 -9.27
CA HIS A 224 -2.23 -11.44 -7.98
C HIS A 224 -1.07 -12.46 -7.93
N GLY A 225 -0.92 -13.28 -8.96
CA GLY A 225 0.17 -14.24 -9.03
C GLY A 225 1.56 -13.60 -9.05
N ILE A 226 1.71 -12.41 -9.65
CA ILE A 226 2.96 -11.65 -9.64
C ILE A 226 3.24 -11.15 -8.21
N ALA A 227 2.22 -10.61 -7.54
CA ALA A 227 2.35 -10.13 -6.17
C ALA A 227 2.70 -11.26 -5.19
N LEU A 228 2.03 -12.41 -5.29
CA LEU A 228 2.34 -13.59 -4.48
C LEU A 228 3.80 -14.04 -4.65
N ARG A 229 4.29 -14.12 -5.87
CA ARG A 229 5.67 -14.52 -6.16
C ARG A 229 6.67 -13.55 -5.55
N ILE A 230 6.47 -12.25 -5.72
CA ILE A 230 7.39 -11.23 -5.18
C ILE A 230 7.37 -11.25 -3.64
N VAL A 231 6.20 -11.37 -3.00
CA VAL A 231 6.11 -11.47 -1.54
C VAL A 231 6.81 -12.73 -1.02
N ALA A 232 6.65 -13.87 -1.70
CA ALA A 232 7.35 -15.11 -1.34
C ALA A 232 8.88 -14.97 -1.44
N ASP A 233 9.38 -14.37 -2.53
CA ASP A 233 10.82 -14.12 -2.73
C ASP A 233 11.37 -13.16 -1.65
N LEU A 234 10.63 -12.11 -1.32
CA LEU A 234 11.00 -11.17 -0.24
C LEU A 234 11.00 -11.86 1.11
N ARG A 235 9.99 -12.68 1.45
CA ARG A 235 9.94 -13.40 2.72
C ARG A 235 11.07 -14.43 2.86
N ALA A 236 11.41 -15.12 1.76
CA ALA A 236 12.54 -16.04 1.75
C ALA A 236 13.87 -15.34 2.02
N HIS A 237 14.02 -14.09 1.55
CA HIS A 237 15.23 -13.30 1.74
C HIS A 237 15.24 -12.55 3.10
N PHE A 238 14.08 -12.13 3.59
CA PHE A 238 13.88 -11.36 4.82
C PHE A 238 12.91 -12.08 5.77
N PRO A 239 13.35 -13.10 6.53
CA PRO A 239 12.47 -13.89 7.39
C PRO A 239 11.71 -13.06 8.44
N ASP A 240 12.35 -12.02 9.00
CA ASP A 240 11.85 -11.25 10.14
C ASP A 240 11.38 -9.82 9.80
N ILE A 241 11.61 -9.36 8.56
CA ILE A 241 11.21 -8.00 8.16
C ILE A 241 9.71 -7.95 7.90
N PRO A 242 8.98 -6.95 8.44
CA PRO A 242 7.56 -6.75 8.16
C PRO A 242 7.29 -6.55 6.66
N ILE A 243 6.35 -7.34 6.11
CA ILE A 243 5.95 -7.28 4.70
C ILE A 243 4.45 -7.08 4.59
N VAL A 244 4.02 -6.04 3.90
CA VAL A 244 2.63 -5.80 3.53
C VAL A 244 2.40 -6.25 2.10
N GLY A 245 1.50 -7.22 1.89
CA GLY A 245 1.17 -7.75 0.57
C GLY A 245 0.10 -6.91 -0.13
N VAL A 246 0.34 -6.55 -1.39
CA VAL A 246 -0.61 -5.78 -2.22
C VAL A 246 -0.63 -6.33 -3.64
N GLY A 247 -1.82 -6.54 -4.19
CA GLY A 247 -2.00 -6.92 -5.59
C GLY A 247 -3.06 -8.00 -5.77
N GLY A 248 -4.17 -7.64 -6.41
CA GLY A 248 -5.25 -8.53 -6.79
C GLY A 248 -6.08 -9.13 -5.66
N ILE A 249 -6.01 -8.58 -4.47
CA ILE A 249 -6.73 -9.06 -3.29
C ILE A 249 -8.16 -8.55 -3.34
N SER A 250 -9.14 -9.47 -3.36
CA SER A 250 -10.57 -9.15 -3.42
C SER A 250 -11.49 -10.18 -2.77
N THR A 251 -10.97 -11.32 -2.35
CA THR A 251 -11.69 -12.40 -1.66
C THR A 251 -10.91 -12.85 -0.44
N VAL A 252 -11.56 -13.56 0.49
CA VAL A 252 -10.90 -14.13 1.66
C VAL A 252 -9.78 -15.11 1.27
N ASP A 253 -9.95 -15.86 0.18
CA ASP A 253 -8.92 -16.79 -0.30
C ASP A 253 -7.68 -16.06 -0.81
N THR A 254 -7.84 -14.90 -1.47
CA THR A 254 -6.70 -14.07 -1.89
C THR A 254 -6.02 -13.36 -0.71
N VAL A 255 -6.74 -13.04 0.36
CA VAL A 255 -6.15 -12.58 1.64
C VAL A 255 -5.30 -13.69 2.24
N ILE A 256 -5.88 -14.88 2.42
CA ILE A 256 -5.19 -16.04 3.00
C ILE A 256 -3.95 -16.41 2.17
N SER A 257 -4.07 -16.47 0.85
CA SER A 257 -2.93 -16.77 -0.04
C SER A 257 -1.77 -15.80 0.15
N MET A 258 -2.07 -14.49 0.25
CA MET A 258 -1.05 -13.46 0.44
C MET A 258 -0.36 -13.58 1.81
N LEU A 259 -1.13 -13.86 2.87
CA LEU A 259 -0.59 -14.09 4.22
C LEU A 259 0.20 -15.40 4.28
N ALA A 260 -0.26 -16.47 3.61
CA ALA A 260 0.41 -17.77 3.59
C ALA A 260 1.79 -17.72 2.93
N VAL A 261 1.95 -16.94 1.85
CA VAL A 261 3.27 -16.78 1.18
C VAL A 261 4.22 -15.85 1.95
N GLY A 262 3.76 -15.24 3.08
CA GLY A 262 4.64 -14.55 4.00
C GLY A 262 4.37 -13.07 4.23
N ALA A 263 3.27 -12.50 3.73
CA ALA A 263 2.85 -11.17 4.17
C ALA A 263 2.38 -11.20 5.63
N ASP A 264 2.62 -10.12 6.38
CA ASP A 264 2.14 -9.93 7.76
C ASP A 264 0.80 -9.19 7.79
N ALA A 265 0.56 -8.34 6.78
CA ALA A 265 -0.70 -7.64 6.54
C ALA A 265 -0.94 -7.49 5.03
N VAL A 266 -2.15 -7.08 4.64
CA VAL A 266 -2.52 -6.93 3.24
C VAL A 266 -3.21 -5.60 2.97
N GLN A 267 -2.95 -5.01 1.80
CA GLN A 267 -3.63 -3.80 1.35
C GLN A 267 -4.61 -4.11 0.22
N ILE A 268 -5.84 -3.61 0.36
CA ILE A 268 -6.91 -3.74 -0.63
C ILE A 268 -6.89 -2.51 -1.54
N GLY A 269 -6.67 -2.71 -2.83
CA GLY A 269 -6.54 -1.65 -3.83
C GLY A 269 -7.74 -1.59 -4.78
N THR A 270 -7.60 -2.17 -5.96
CA THR A 270 -8.57 -2.09 -7.07
C THR A 270 -9.98 -2.54 -6.68
N ALA A 271 -10.13 -3.48 -5.74
CA ALA A 271 -11.42 -3.93 -5.26
C ALA A 271 -12.26 -2.80 -4.64
N ASN A 272 -11.63 -1.76 -4.09
CA ASN A 272 -12.32 -0.59 -3.53
C ASN A 272 -13.11 0.21 -4.58
N PHE A 273 -12.69 0.15 -5.86
CA PHE A 273 -13.40 0.81 -6.97
C PHE A 273 -14.61 0.01 -7.43
N VAL A 274 -14.64 -1.30 -7.15
CA VAL A 274 -15.79 -2.18 -7.47
C VAL A 274 -16.83 -2.14 -6.35
N ASP A 275 -16.37 -2.29 -5.10
CA ASP A 275 -17.19 -2.16 -3.90
C ASP A 275 -16.35 -1.50 -2.79
N PRO A 276 -16.63 -0.24 -2.44
CA PRO A 276 -15.88 0.45 -1.39
C PRO A 276 -16.02 -0.19 0.00
N ARG A 277 -17.00 -1.07 0.22
CA ARG A 277 -17.16 -1.83 1.46
C ARG A 277 -16.22 -3.03 1.55
N ARG A 278 -15.55 -3.37 0.43
CA ARG A 278 -14.78 -4.62 0.32
C ARG A 278 -13.77 -4.83 1.46
N PRO A 279 -12.98 -3.83 1.92
CA PRO A 279 -12.06 -4.03 3.04
C PRO A 279 -12.76 -4.47 4.31
N GLN A 280 -13.89 -3.85 4.69
CA GLN A 280 -14.67 -4.22 5.87
C GLN A 280 -15.26 -5.63 5.73
N LEU A 281 -15.88 -5.93 4.59
CA LEU A 281 -16.43 -7.26 4.32
C LEU A 281 -15.37 -8.36 4.41
N LEU A 282 -14.13 -8.09 3.97
CA LEU A 282 -13.03 -9.05 4.08
C LEU A 282 -12.63 -9.33 5.54
N VAL A 283 -12.72 -8.36 6.44
CA VAL A 283 -12.52 -8.60 7.88
C VAL A 283 -13.57 -9.58 8.41
N GLU A 284 -14.84 -9.36 8.07
CA GLU A 284 -15.98 -10.19 8.49
C GLU A 284 -15.87 -11.62 7.91
N GLU A 285 -15.57 -11.72 6.61
CA GLU A 285 -15.40 -12.99 5.90
C GLU A 285 -14.19 -13.79 6.42
N LEU A 286 -13.07 -13.13 6.76
CA LEU A 286 -11.90 -13.78 7.33
C LEU A 286 -12.22 -14.37 8.71
N ALA A 287 -12.90 -13.60 9.57
CA ALA A 287 -13.35 -14.11 10.87
C ALA A 287 -14.33 -15.28 10.71
N ALA A 288 -15.26 -15.20 9.73
CA ALA A 288 -16.20 -16.29 9.46
C ALA A 288 -15.49 -17.55 8.93
N ARG A 289 -14.48 -17.40 8.08
CA ARG A 289 -13.65 -18.51 7.59
C ARG A 289 -12.95 -19.24 8.73
N LEU A 290 -12.30 -18.53 9.64
CA LEU A 290 -11.60 -19.14 10.78
C LEU A 290 -12.57 -19.86 11.69
N ARG A 291 -13.72 -19.27 12.02
CA ARG A 291 -14.78 -19.97 12.78
C ARG A 291 -15.25 -21.26 12.11
N SER A 292 -15.41 -21.25 10.78
CA SER A 292 -15.92 -22.42 10.04
C SER A 292 -14.97 -23.63 10.06
N ILE A 293 -13.69 -23.39 10.31
CA ILE A 293 -12.68 -24.45 10.43
C ILE A 293 -12.26 -24.72 11.88
N GLY A 294 -12.93 -24.06 12.86
CA GLY A 294 -12.66 -24.25 14.29
C GLY A 294 -11.33 -23.66 14.77
N SER A 295 -10.81 -22.62 14.09
CA SER A 295 -9.60 -21.90 14.50
C SER A 295 -9.97 -20.64 15.26
N ASP A 296 -9.38 -20.42 16.42
CA ASP A 296 -9.61 -19.28 17.29
C ASP A 296 -8.67 -18.10 16.99
N SER A 297 -7.62 -18.34 16.18
CA SER A 297 -6.56 -17.35 15.91
C SER A 297 -6.06 -17.44 14.47
N LEU A 298 -5.98 -16.26 13.82
CA LEU A 298 -5.36 -16.14 12.49
C LEU A 298 -3.89 -16.61 12.51
N ARG A 299 -3.18 -16.33 13.60
CA ARG A 299 -1.77 -16.71 13.74
C ARG A 299 -1.60 -18.22 13.71
N GLU A 300 -2.38 -18.95 14.49
CA GLU A 300 -2.32 -20.43 14.54
C GLU A 300 -2.67 -21.02 13.16
N TYR A 301 -3.75 -20.55 12.56
CA TYR A 301 -4.15 -20.98 11.21
C TYR A 301 -3.04 -20.80 10.17
N LEU A 302 -2.35 -19.65 10.17
CA LEU A 302 -1.26 -19.38 9.22
C LEU A 302 -0.02 -20.23 9.52
N MET A 303 0.26 -20.55 10.79
CA MET A 303 1.34 -21.48 11.16
C MET A 303 1.07 -22.89 10.62
N ASP A 304 -0.15 -23.40 10.76
CA ASP A 304 -0.54 -24.70 10.23
C ASP A 304 -0.46 -24.76 8.71
N LEU A 305 -0.92 -23.70 8.03
CA LEU A 305 -0.81 -23.60 6.56
C LEU A 305 0.63 -23.59 6.03
N ARG A 306 1.56 -22.96 6.76
CA ARG A 306 2.97 -22.88 6.36
C ARG A 306 3.75 -24.15 6.65
N ASN A 307 3.24 -25.02 7.53
CA ASN A 307 3.84 -26.31 7.92
C ASN A 307 3.28 -27.50 7.13
N SER A 308 2.20 -27.32 6.38
CA SER A 308 1.56 -28.33 5.52
C SER A 308 2.11 -28.29 4.08
#